data_04663559da317a9481c63549727c8bc3
#
_entry.id   04663559da317a9481c63549727c8bc3
#
_cell.length_a   1.000
_cell.length_b   1.000
_cell.length_c   1.000
_cell.angle_alpha   90.00
_cell.angle_beta   90.00
_cell.angle_gamma   90.00
#
_symmetry.space_group_name_H-M   'P 1'
#
loop_
_entity.id
_entity.type
_entity.pdbx_description
1 polymer ?
#
loop_
_entity_poly.entity_id
_entity_poly.type
_entity_poly.pdbx_seq_one_letter_code
_entity_poly.pdbx_strand_id
1 'polypeptide(L)'
;MILINREQSPSLRQGFRLQWEPRQDCHVLLYPEGMIKLNTSAGQILDLVDGQRSVAAIIDRLSESFPGVPGIDEDVLAFLEVAHAQFWIE
;
A
#
# COMPACT_ATOMS: atom_id res chain seq x y z
N MET A 1 -10.57 -16.02 4.67
CA MET A 1 -10.62 -14.89 3.71
C MET A 1 -10.66 -13.57 4.46
N ILE A 2 -9.80 -12.67 4.09
CA ILE A 2 -9.74 -11.35 4.72
C ILE A 2 -10.47 -10.38 3.84
N LEU A 3 -11.42 -9.65 4.42
CA LEU A 3 -12.16 -8.63 3.70
C LEU A 3 -11.61 -7.27 4.09
N ILE A 4 -11.07 -6.55 3.12
CA ILE A 4 -10.62 -5.19 3.33
C ILE A 4 -11.83 -4.27 3.18
N ASN A 5 -12.13 -3.56 4.25
CA ASN A 5 -13.25 -2.63 4.30
C ASN A 5 -12.78 -1.25 3.86
N ARG A 6 -13.52 -0.61 2.97
CA ARG A 6 -13.15 0.72 2.43
C ARG A 6 -13.15 1.81 3.50
N GLU A 7 -13.79 1.58 4.62
CA GLU A 7 -13.83 2.55 5.73
C GLU A 7 -12.66 2.41 6.68
N GLN A 8 -11.90 1.32 6.60
CA GLN A 8 -10.75 1.11 7.45
C GLN A 8 -9.61 2.04 7.05
N SER A 9 -8.79 2.41 8.04
CA SER A 9 -7.61 3.24 7.82
C SER A 9 -6.38 2.41 8.16
N PRO A 10 -5.85 1.66 7.18
CA PRO A 10 -4.72 0.76 7.45
C PRO A 10 -3.44 1.51 7.77
N SER A 11 -2.58 0.87 8.53
CA SER A 11 -1.24 1.40 8.83
C SER A 11 -0.22 0.28 8.70
N LEU A 12 1.03 0.66 8.52
CA LEU A 12 2.11 -0.33 8.55
C LEU A 12 2.20 -0.92 9.96
N ARG A 13 2.43 -2.21 10.03
CA ARG A 13 2.63 -2.86 11.33
C ARG A 13 3.91 -2.35 11.97
N GLN A 14 3.95 -2.39 13.29
CA GLN A 14 5.12 -2.02 14.05
C GLN A 14 6.33 -2.83 13.56
N GLY A 15 7.46 -2.15 13.35
CA GLY A 15 8.66 -2.77 12.83
C GLY A 15 8.81 -2.70 11.32
N PHE A 16 7.77 -2.30 10.61
CA PHE A 16 7.83 -2.09 9.16
C PHE A 16 7.95 -0.61 8.83
N ARG A 17 8.76 -0.30 7.83
CA ARG A 17 8.94 1.08 7.38
C ARG A 17 9.07 1.12 5.87
N LEU A 18 8.37 2.05 5.24
CA LEU A 18 8.48 2.30 3.81
C LEU A 18 9.58 3.33 3.58
N GLN A 19 10.45 3.07 2.60
CA GLN A 19 11.53 3.96 2.25
C GLN A 19 11.66 4.06 0.74
N TRP A 20 11.85 5.27 0.24
CA TRP A 20 12.20 5.48 -1.17
C TRP A 20 13.69 5.23 -1.35
N GLU A 21 14.05 4.40 -2.33
CA GLU A 21 15.43 4.08 -2.64
C GLU A 21 15.82 4.69 -3.99
N PRO A 22 16.49 5.85 -3.99
CA PRO A 22 16.78 6.54 -5.26
C PRO A 22 17.71 5.78 -6.19
N ARG A 23 18.61 4.98 -5.66
CA ARG A 23 19.55 4.22 -6.49
C ARG A 23 18.85 3.13 -7.28
N GLN A 24 17.76 2.61 -6.76
CA GLN A 24 16.99 1.55 -7.42
C GLN A 24 15.72 2.09 -8.05
N ASP A 25 15.44 3.37 -7.84
CA ASP A 25 14.24 4.04 -8.35
C ASP A 25 12.96 3.31 -7.98
N CYS A 26 12.88 2.89 -6.71
CA CYS A 26 11.71 2.18 -6.21
C CYS A 26 11.56 2.36 -4.71
N HIS A 27 10.38 2.05 -4.20
CA HIS A 27 10.17 1.95 -2.76
C HIS A 27 10.64 0.58 -2.28
N VAL A 28 11.11 0.54 -1.04
CA VAL A 28 11.41 -0.71 -0.34
C VAL A 28 10.67 -0.72 0.98
N LEU A 29 10.24 -1.90 1.38
CA LEU A 29 9.61 -2.10 2.68
C LEU A 29 10.65 -2.75 3.59
N LEU A 30 11.04 -2.02 4.64
CA LEU A 30 12.06 -2.46 5.58
C LEU A 30 11.41 -3.11 6.80
N TYR A 31 11.98 -4.20 7.26
CA TYR A 31 11.54 -4.89 8.47
C TYR A 31 12.77 -5.52 9.15
N PRO A 32 12.64 -6.01 10.40
CA PRO A 32 13.83 -6.46 11.15
C PRO A 32 14.65 -7.53 10.46
N GLU A 33 14.01 -8.43 9.70
CA GLU A 33 14.70 -9.54 9.05
C GLU A 33 15.23 -9.22 7.65
N GLY A 34 14.93 -8.02 7.12
CA GLY A 34 15.39 -7.70 5.78
C GLY A 34 14.59 -6.59 5.11
N MET A 35 14.52 -6.65 3.79
CA MET A 35 13.75 -5.68 3.02
C MET A 35 13.10 -6.33 1.80
N ILE A 36 12.03 -5.71 1.34
CA ILE A 36 11.28 -6.16 0.16
C ILE A 36 11.28 -5.02 -0.85
N LYS A 37 11.75 -5.29 -2.05
CA LYS A 37 11.61 -4.34 -3.17
C LYS A 37 10.16 -4.36 -3.65
N LEU A 38 9.60 -3.19 -3.82
CA LEU A 38 8.22 -3.03 -4.26
C LEU A 38 8.19 -2.58 -5.72
N ASN A 39 7.21 -3.07 -6.47
CA ASN A 39 6.98 -2.50 -7.80
C ASN A 39 6.33 -1.12 -7.64
N THR A 40 6.17 -0.41 -8.75
CA THR A 40 5.69 0.97 -8.72
C THR A 40 4.32 1.08 -8.06
N SER A 41 3.38 0.23 -8.43
CA SER A 41 2.02 0.32 -7.88
C SER A 41 1.98 -0.03 -6.41
N ALA A 42 2.72 -1.06 -5.98
CA ALA A 42 2.77 -1.42 -4.56
C ALA A 42 3.35 -0.30 -3.71
N GLY A 43 4.42 0.34 -4.21
CA GLY A 43 5.04 1.47 -3.51
C GLY A 43 4.09 2.65 -3.38
N GLN A 44 3.35 2.97 -4.45
CA GLN A 44 2.39 4.07 -4.43
C GLN A 44 1.24 3.81 -3.46
N ILE A 45 0.76 2.59 -3.39
CA ILE A 45 -0.32 2.24 -2.47
C ILE A 45 0.18 2.35 -1.02
N LEU A 46 1.31 1.74 -0.71
CA LEU A 46 1.85 1.76 0.65
C LEU A 46 2.24 3.16 1.10
N ASP A 47 2.65 4.03 0.18
CA ASP A 47 2.97 5.41 0.50
C ASP A 47 1.76 6.18 1.04
N LEU A 48 0.56 5.73 0.73
CA LEU A 48 -0.68 6.34 1.22
C LEU A 48 -1.23 5.64 2.47
N VAL A 49 -0.62 4.56 2.91
CA VAL A 49 -1.03 3.81 4.09
C VAL A 49 -0.39 4.45 5.31
N ASP A 50 -1.12 5.35 5.96
CA ASP A 50 -0.60 6.17 7.05
C ASP A 50 -1.40 6.07 8.35
N GLY A 51 -2.37 5.17 8.41
CA GLY A 51 -3.24 5.04 9.59
C GLY A 51 -4.31 6.11 9.68
N GLN A 52 -4.31 7.07 8.77
CA GLN A 52 -5.25 8.20 8.77
C GLN A 52 -6.22 8.12 7.60
N ARG A 53 -5.69 7.89 6.39
CA ARG A 53 -6.53 7.76 5.19
C ARG A 53 -7.27 6.43 5.23
N SER A 54 -8.56 6.48 4.92
CA SER A 54 -9.33 5.27 4.71
C SER A 54 -8.92 4.60 3.40
N VAL A 55 -9.27 3.33 3.24
CA VAL A 55 -9.06 2.63 1.98
C VAL A 55 -9.76 3.38 0.83
N ALA A 56 -10.97 3.90 1.07
CA ALA A 56 -11.67 4.70 0.06
C ALA A 56 -10.87 5.93 -0.34
N ALA A 57 -10.26 6.61 0.64
CA ALA A 57 -9.45 7.79 0.36
C ALA A 57 -8.18 7.44 -0.43
N ILE A 58 -7.57 6.29 -0.15
CA ILE A 58 -6.42 5.80 -0.91
C ILE A 58 -6.82 5.56 -2.38
N ILE A 59 -7.94 4.90 -2.59
CA ILE A 59 -8.47 4.65 -3.94
C ILE A 59 -8.73 5.97 -4.67
N ASP A 60 -9.39 6.92 -4.00
CA ASP A 60 -9.69 8.21 -4.59
C ASP A 60 -8.41 8.97 -4.99
N ARG A 61 -7.43 8.97 -4.11
CA ARG A 61 -6.15 9.66 -4.36
C ARG A 61 -5.43 9.07 -5.57
N LEU A 62 -5.39 7.75 -5.67
CA LEU A 62 -4.76 7.09 -6.80
C LEU A 62 -5.55 7.28 -8.10
N SER A 63 -6.88 7.27 -8.01
CA SER A 63 -7.72 7.53 -9.18
C SER A 63 -7.52 8.93 -9.72
N GLU A 64 -7.27 9.91 -8.85
CA GLU A 64 -6.95 11.28 -9.28
C GLU A 64 -5.60 11.35 -9.95
N SER A 65 -4.63 10.57 -9.46
CA SER A 65 -3.28 10.56 -10.02
C SER A 65 -3.21 9.85 -11.38
N PHE A 66 -4.11 8.92 -11.63
CA PHE A 66 -4.13 8.12 -12.85
C PHE A 66 -5.52 8.16 -13.49
N PRO A 67 -5.94 9.33 -13.99
CA PRO A 67 -7.28 9.46 -14.58
C PRO A 67 -7.40 8.56 -15.82
N GLY A 68 -8.56 7.94 -15.96
CA GLY A 68 -8.84 7.08 -17.10
C GLY A 68 -8.31 5.66 -17.02
N VAL A 69 -7.58 5.31 -15.94
CA VAL A 69 -7.11 3.95 -15.75
C VAL A 69 -8.23 3.14 -15.07
N PRO A 70 -8.73 2.07 -15.71
CA PRO A 70 -9.81 1.27 -15.10
C PRO A 70 -9.26 0.32 -14.04
N GLY A 71 -10.11 -0.03 -13.08
CA GLY A 71 -9.81 -1.10 -12.12
C GLY A 71 -8.88 -0.71 -11.00
N ILE A 72 -8.61 0.58 -10.78
CA ILE A 72 -7.72 1.00 -9.68
C ILE A 72 -8.25 0.54 -8.33
N ASP A 73 -9.56 0.62 -8.11
CA ASP A 73 -10.16 0.19 -6.86
C ASP A 73 -9.93 -1.31 -6.61
N GLU A 74 -10.13 -2.13 -7.61
CA GLU A 74 -9.89 -3.57 -7.50
C GLU A 74 -8.41 -3.87 -7.23
N ASP A 75 -7.51 -3.17 -7.91
CA ASP A 75 -6.07 -3.36 -7.74
C ASP A 75 -5.62 -2.98 -6.33
N VAL A 76 -6.12 -1.86 -5.82
CA VAL A 76 -5.80 -1.41 -4.46
C VAL A 76 -6.29 -2.43 -3.43
N LEU A 77 -7.54 -2.86 -3.57
CA LEU A 77 -8.11 -3.83 -2.64
C LEU A 77 -7.35 -5.15 -2.67
N ALA A 78 -7.03 -5.66 -3.86
CA ALA A 78 -6.27 -6.90 -3.99
C ALA A 78 -4.88 -6.78 -3.35
N PHE A 79 -4.20 -5.66 -3.58
CA PHE A 79 -2.89 -5.45 -2.99
C PHE A 79 -2.97 -5.38 -1.46
N LEU A 80 -3.93 -4.63 -0.93
CA LEU A 80 -4.07 -4.50 0.52
C LEU A 80 -4.42 -5.84 1.18
N GLU A 81 -5.17 -6.69 0.52
CA GLU A 81 -5.42 -8.04 1.04
C GLU A 81 -4.12 -8.85 1.12
N VAL A 82 -3.28 -8.77 0.09
CA VAL A 82 -1.98 -9.44 0.11
C VAL A 82 -1.11 -8.88 1.23
N ALA A 83 -1.03 -7.56 1.34
CA ALA A 83 -0.22 -6.90 2.36
C ALA A 83 -0.68 -7.29 3.77
N HIS A 84 -1.98 -7.38 3.99
CA HIS A 84 -2.53 -7.80 5.27
C HIS A 84 -2.19 -9.27 5.55
N ALA A 85 -2.31 -10.13 4.55
CA ALA A 85 -2.01 -11.56 4.70
C ALA A 85 -0.52 -11.79 4.99
N GLN A 86 0.35 -10.90 4.50
CA GLN A 86 1.78 -10.96 4.75
C GLN A 86 2.17 -10.28 6.07
N PHE A 87 1.21 -9.74 6.81
CA PHE A 87 1.44 -9.03 8.06
C PHE A 87 2.24 -7.73 7.88
N TRP A 88 2.16 -7.11 6.72
CA TRP A 88 2.82 -5.82 6.48
C TRP A 88 2.00 -4.66 7.03
N ILE A 89 0.69 -4.80 7.02
CA ILE A 89 -0.24 -3.76 7.49
C ILE A 89 -1.21 -4.36 8.50
N GLU A 90 -1.85 -3.45 9.24
CA GLU A 90 -2.87 -3.80 10.22
C GLU A 90 -4.03 -2.80 10.19
#